data_4e6653c961c8662622516f24853d1af3
#
_entry.id   4e6653c961c8662622516f24853d1af3
#
_cell.length_a   1.000
_cell.length_b   1.000
_cell.length_c   1.000
_cell.angle_alpha   90.00
_cell.angle_beta   90.00
_cell.angle_gamma   90.00
#
_symmetry.space_group_name_H-M   'P 1'
#
loop_
_entity.id
_entity.type
_entity.pdbx_description
1 polymer ?
#
loop_
_entity_poly.entity_id
_entity_poly.type
_entity_poly.pdbx_seq_one_letter_code
_entity_poly.pdbx_strand_id
1 'polypeptide(L)'
;ASGFGTYAKNLLERLHASDKYELAEFAIYMKSSDGHDVPWKVYGNAPEDDEPDEHKQLYNSNPNNQFGAWRFDKVVLDFKPDIVLTYRDPWMDMFISKSPLLPYFHWVWMPTVDSDPQKQSWIEGFSKTDAILCYSEFGVKTLKKDAGHLLNVVGCASPGIDPNIYKPYDKKQIREELGLDPNVNIIGTVMRNQKRKLFPELIKSFAKFLKVAPPEIKDNTYLLLHTSYPEKMGWNLGYHISEEEVGGKVLATYVCKTCKRWRIDFFRDSLNYCPHCKTISSVMPSVGLGLEVPDLVKVYNAMDLYVQYAICEGFGMPQVEATACGVPIASSNYSAMEDVLQWTKGYPINIQKMYREVETNAERVFPDNDHLVQIMINHLMLSAEEKANKSQEVRNATVARYDWDDCAKVWMNYIDTYQPKMLQGKWNSPPRPLQIHEKVPEGLTNEQFVEFIYNAVLLEPDSAFGYEATKLVRDLNIGAQVDHGVIEPIDRNKLLERCLNQGKNKIVIEKIRSGQAQLQEDIFIKRANENYGN
;
A
#
# COMPACT_ATOMS: atom_id res chain seq x y z
N ALA A 1 9.31 9.45 -1.41
CA ALA A 1 7.88 9.23 -1.19
C ALA A 1 7.53 7.75 -1.43
N SER A 2 6.48 7.23 -0.80
CA SER A 2 5.94 5.90 -1.13
C SER A 2 5.13 5.97 -2.42
N GLY A 3 4.85 4.83 -3.07
CA GLY A 3 3.98 4.80 -4.26
C GLY A 3 2.61 5.42 -3.98
N PHE A 4 2.03 5.17 -2.81
CA PHE A 4 0.76 5.81 -2.38
C PHE A 4 0.88 7.32 -2.23
N GLY A 5 1.98 7.83 -1.65
CA GLY A 5 2.21 9.27 -1.54
C GLY A 5 2.42 9.95 -2.90
N THR A 6 3.10 9.28 -3.83
CA THR A 6 3.23 9.77 -5.20
C THR A 6 1.87 9.83 -5.90
N TYR A 7 1.04 8.80 -5.72
CA TYR A 7 -0.32 8.77 -6.28
C TYR A 7 -1.19 9.89 -5.69
N ALA A 8 -1.20 10.02 -4.34
CA ALA A 8 -1.92 11.07 -3.64
C ALA A 8 -1.59 12.46 -4.18
N LYS A 9 -0.30 12.80 -4.18
CA LYS A 9 0.18 14.10 -4.63
C LYS A 9 -0.30 14.41 -6.05
N ASN A 10 -0.06 13.52 -6.99
CA ASN A 10 -0.41 13.76 -8.39
C ASN A 10 -1.92 13.84 -8.63
N LEU A 11 -2.73 13.06 -7.91
CA LEU A 11 -4.19 13.12 -7.99
C LEU A 11 -4.71 14.42 -7.38
N LEU A 12 -4.32 14.75 -6.15
CA LEU A 12 -4.83 15.91 -5.42
C LEU A 12 -4.44 17.23 -6.09
N GLU A 13 -3.22 17.35 -6.62
CA GLU A 13 -2.80 18.53 -7.39
C GLU A 13 -3.73 18.78 -8.59
N ARG A 14 -4.15 17.72 -9.30
CA ARG A 14 -5.05 17.83 -10.46
C ARG A 14 -6.50 18.09 -10.08
N LEU A 15 -6.97 17.44 -9.00
CA LEU A 15 -8.29 17.74 -8.47
C LEU A 15 -8.37 19.21 -8.02
N HIS A 16 -7.35 19.71 -7.34
CA HIS A 16 -7.26 21.11 -6.92
C HIS A 16 -7.20 22.06 -8.12
N ALA A 17 -6.35 21.77 -9.09
CA ALA A 17 -6.18 22.59 -10.29
C ALA A 17 -7.46 22.67 -11.15
N SER A 18 -8.42 21.75 -10.99
CA SER A 18 -9.71 21.81 -11.68
C SER A 18 -10.63 22.91 -11.16
N ASP A 19 -10.36 23.44 -9.96
CA ASP A 19 -11.16 24.45 -9.25
C ASP A 19 -12.64 24.06 -9.02
N LYS A 20 -12.92 22.74 -9.03
CA LYS A 20 -14.26 22.19 -8.85
C LYS A 20 -14.54 21.68 -7.45
N TYR A 21 -13.50 21.34 -6.69
CA TYR A 21 -13.62 20.58 -5.43
C TYR A 21 -12.93 21.31 -4.29
N GLU A 22 -13.58 21.30 -3.13
CA GLU A 22 -12.91 21.60 -1.87
C GLU A 22 -12.20 20.33 -1.38
N LEU A 23 -10.90 20.41 -1.14
CA LEU A 23 -10.08 19.26 -0.81
C LEU A 23 -9.57 19.30 0.63
N ALA A 24 -9.50 18.11 1.24
CA ALA A 24 -8.72 17.88 2.43
C ALA A 24 -7.95 16.55 2.30
N GLU A 25 -6.78 16.49 2.89
CA GLU A 25 -5.96 15.30 2.96
C GLU A 25 -5.87 14.79 4.41
N PHE A 26 -6.12 13.51 4.64
CA PHE A 26 -5.85 12.85 5.91
C PHE A 26 -4.52 12.09 5.80
N ALA A 27 -3.45 12.74 6.22
CA ALA A 27 -2.07 12.30 6.03
C ALA A 27 -1.63 11.29 7.08
N ILE A 28 -1.23 10.08 6.62
CA ILE A 28 -0.74 9.01 7.48
C ILE A 28 0.70 9.29 7.89
N TYR A 29 1.06 8.94 9.14
CA TYR A 29 2.40 9.11 9.73
C TYR A 29 2.89 10.57 9.82
N MET A 30 2.06 11.54 9.51
CA MET A 30 2.37 12.96 9.60
C MET A 30 1.55 13.61 10.71
N LYS A 31 2.08 14.68 11.29
CA LYS A 31 1.36 15.56 12.22
C LYS A 31 0.66 16.67 11.44
N SER A 32 -0.42 17.22 11.97
CA SER A 32 -1.05 18.41 11.36
C SER A 32 -0.12 19.63 11.41
N SER A 33 0.75 19.70 12.43
CA SER A 33 1.77 20.76 12.59
C SER A 33 3.00 20.61 11.69
N ASP A 34 3.21 19.45 11.04
CA ASP A 34 4.29 19.30 10.06
C ASP A 34 4.02 20.26 8.89
N GLY A 35 4.94 21.15 8.57
CA GLY A 35 4.75 22.13 7.50
C GLY A 35 4.39 21.47 6.17
N HIS A 36 3.15 21.66 5.70
CA HIS A 36 2.64 21.09 4.45
C HIS A 36 2.60 22.20 3.39
N ASP A 37 3.42 22.06 2.36
CA ASP A 37 3.44 22.98 1.21
C ASP A 37 2.42 22.53 0.15
N VAL A 38 1.13 22.56 0.54
CA VAL A 38 0.00 22.20 -0.34
C VAL A 38 -1.15 23.20 -0.13
N PRO A 39 -1.96 23.50 -1.18
CA PRO A 39 -3.01 24.52 -1.11
C PRO A 39 -4.31 24.04 -0.45
N TRP A 40 -4.40 22.80 0.01
CA TRP A 40 -5.58 22.23 0.67
C TRP A 40 -5.31 21.95 2.15
N LYS A 41 -6.40 21.72 2.91
CA LYS A 41 -6.32 21.40 4.34
C LYS A 41 -5.72 20.01 4.55
N VAL A 42 -4.74 19.90 5.46
CA VAL A 42 -4.13 18.63 5.85
C VAL A 42 -4.46 18.32 7.30
N TYR A 43 -4.97 17.13 7.53
CA TYR A 43 -5.17 16.54 8.85
C TYR A 43 -4.10 15.47 9.08
N GLY A 44 -3.25 15.67 10.09
CA GLY A 44 -2.24 14.69 10.47
C GLY A 44 -2.83 13.54 11.29
N ASN A 45 -2.45 12.32 10.98
CA ASN A 45 -2.84 11.15 11.78
C ASN A 45 -1.90 10.90 12.97
N ALA A 46 -0.62 11.28 12.87
CA ALA A 46 0.32 11.14 13.98
C ALA A 46 -0.04 12.13 15.10
N PRO A 47 0.12 11.73 16.39
CA PRO A 47 -0.10 12.63 17.52
C PRO A 47 0.87 13.80 17.49
N GLU A 48 0.38 15.00 17.85
CA GLU A 48 1.22 16.19 18.06
C GLU A 48 2.15 16.00 19.25
N ASP A 49 3.21 16.82 19.34
CA ASP A 49 4.19 16.69 20.42
C ASP A 49 3.60 17.03 21.80
N ASP A 50 2.65 17.96 21.82
CA ASP A 50 1.92 18.43 23.01
C ASP A 50 0.66 17.62 23.33
N GLU A 51 0.29 16.63 22.49
CA GLU A 51 -0.83 15.76 22.79
C GLU A 51 -0.53 14.85 24.00
N PRO A 52 -1.59 14.47 24.77
CA PRO A 52 -1.46 13.56 25.91
C PRO A 52 -0.75 12.25 25.55
N ASP A 53 0.00 11.69 26.50
CA ASP A 53 0.71 10.43 26.30
C ASP A 53 -0.23 9.26 25.99
N GLU A 54 -1.49 9.32 26.44
CA GLU A 54 -2.53 8.36 26.12
C GLU A 54 -2.80 8.32 24.59
N HIS A 55 -2.81 9.48 23.91
CA HIS A 55 -2.96 9.54 22.45
C HIS A 55 -1.76 8.90 21.73
N LYS A 56 -0.55 9.13 22.23
CA LYS A 56 0.67 8.51 21.68
C LYS A 56 0.68 6.99 21.89
N GLN A 57 0.23 6.54 23.07
CA GLN A 57 0.08 5.11 23.37
C GLN A 57 -0.98 4.48 22.47
N LEU A 58 -2.10 5.15 22.30
CA LEU A 58 -3.20 4.74 21.44
C LEU A 58 -2.76 4.57 19.99
N TYR A 59 -2.14 5.60 19.42
CA TYR A 59 -1.59 5.57 18.06
C TYR A 59 -0.65 4.36 17.85
N ASN A 60 0.15 4.03 18.86
CA ASN A 60 1.11 2.93 18.79
C ASN A 60 0.54 1.55 19.19
N SER A 61 -0.65 1.49 19.78
CA SER A 61 -1.23 0.25 20.29
C SER A 61 -1.70 -0.72 19.21
N ASN A 62 -2.07 -0.19 18.04
CA ASN A 62 -2.63 -0.96 16.94
C ASN A 62 -2.18 -0.38 15.59
N PRO A 63 -1.68 -1.19 14.65
CA PRO A 63 -1.36 -0.72 13.30
C PRO A 63 -2.49 0.03 12.60
N ASN A 64 -3.75 -0.36 12.80
CA ASN A 64 -4.91 0.35 12.22
C ASN A 64 -4.99 1.82 12.66
N ASN A 65 -4.58 2.13 13.90
CA ASN A 65 -4.53 3.50 14.38
C ASN A 65 -3.46 4.32 13.64
N GLN A 66 -2.33 3.70 13.31
CA GLN A 66 -1.31 4.33 12.49
C GLN A 66 -1.78 4.59 11.05
N PHE A 67 -2.78 3.81 10.57
CA PHE A 67 -3.42 4.02 9.27
C PHE A 67 -4.63 4.97 9.31
N GLY A 68 -4.98 5.49 10.48
CA GLY A 68 -6.03 6.51 10.60
C GLY A 68 -7.25 6.13 11.44
N ALA A 69 -7.41 4.86 11.83
CA ALA A 69 -8.63 4.38 12.49
C ALA A 69 -9.06 5.18 13.73
N TRP A 70 -8.12 5.70 14.50
CA TRP A 70 -8.41 6.41 15.75
C TRP A 70 -8.87 7.88 15.58
N ARG A 71 -8.59 8.47 14.40
CA ARG A 71 -8.93 9.89 14.12
C ARG A 71 -9.91 10.06 12.98
N PHE A 72 -10.15 9.04 12.17
CA PHE A 72 -10.92 9.15 10.94
C PHE A 72 -12.28 9.81 11.14
N ASP A 73 -13.09 9.28 12.07
CA ASP A 73 -14.44 9.81 12.29
C ASP A 73 -14.41 11.28 12.78
N LYS A 74 -13.40 11.65 13.58
CA LYS A 74 -13.21 13.04 14.02
C LYS A 74 -12.89 13.97 12.84
N VAL A 75 -12.03 13.53 11.93
CA VAL A 75 -11.69 14.28 10.71
C VAL A 75 -12.92 14.42 9.81
N VAL A 76 -13.67 13.34 9.62
CA VAL A 76 -14.92 13.35 8.83
C VAL A 76 -15.96 14.30 9.42
N LEU A 77 -16.12 14.33 10.73
CA LEU A 77 -17.04 15.26 11.42
C LEU A 77 -16.62 16.74 11.29
N ASP A 78 -15.32 17.00 11.26
CA ASP A 78 -14.80 18.36 11.09
C ASP A 78 -14.91 18.84 9.64
N PHE A 79 -14.46 18.04 8.69
CA PHE A 79 -14.44 18.41 7.27
C PHE A 79 -15.81 18.23 6.59
N LYS A 80 -16.60 17.24 7.00
CA LYS A 80 -17.93 16.91 6.44
C LYS A 80 -17.88 16.61 4.93
N PRO A 81 -17.09 15.63 4.50
CA PRO A 81 -16.90 15.34 3.09
C PRO A 81 -18.17 14.81 2.42
N ASP A 82 -18.39 15.17 1.17
CA ASP A 82 -19.35 14.48 0.30
C ASP A 82 -18.78 13.15 -0.16
N ILE A 83 -17.48 13.10 -0.42
CA ILE A 83 -16.78 11.92 -0.94
C ILE A 83 -15.49 11.69 -0.15
N VAL A 84 -15.24 10.43 0.20
CA VAL A 84 -13.98 9.96 0.76
C VAL A 84 -13.28 9.08 -0.27
N LEU A 85 -12.07 9.44 -0.66
CA LEU A 85 -11.24 8.66 -1.58
C LEU A 85 -10.16 7.92 -0.79
N THR A 86 -10.02 6.62 -1.02
CA THR A 86 -8.93 5.81 -0.47
C THR A 86 -8.26 4.98 -1.55
N TYR A 87 -6.93 4.79 -1.47
CA TYR A 87 -6.12 4.15 -2.53
C TYR A 87 -4.95 3.36 -1.98
N ARG A 88 -5.17 2.62 -0.88
CA ARG A 88 -4.12 1.86 -0.16
C ARG A 88 -4.40 0.36 -0.15
N ASP A 89 -3.50 -0.39 0.50
CA ASP A 89 -3.69 -1.82 0.71
C ASP A 89 -4.99 -2.10 1.49
N PRO A 90 -5.71 -3.19 1.18
CA PRO A 90 -7.02 -3.48 1.80
C PRO A 90 -7.02 -3.44 3.32
N TRP A 91 -5.99 -3.97 3.95
CA TRP A 91 -5.87 -4.02 5.41
C TRP A 91 -5.63 -2.64 6.06
N MET A 92 -5.20 -1.64 5.30
CA MET A 92 -4.99 -0.28 5.79
C MET A 92 -6.29 0.52 5.92
N ASP A 93 -7.26 0.30 5.03
CA ASP A 93 -8.48 1.12 4.92
C ASP A 93 -9.75 0.37 5.41
N MET A 94 -9.62 -0.93 5.73
CA MET A 94 -10.75 -1.76 6.14
C MET A 94 -11.55 -1.18 7.33
N PHE A 95 -10.94 -0.39 8.20
CA PHE A 95 -11.59 0.21 9.35
C PHE A 95 -12.73 1.17 8.94
N ILE A 96 -12.64 1.82 7.77
CA ILE A 96 -13.66 2.74 7.26
C ILE A 96 -15.01 2.03 7.07
N SER A 97 -14.99 0.75 6.69
CA SER A 97 -16.20 -0.06 6.53
C SER A 97 -17.05 -0.19 7.80
N LYS A 98 -16.50 0.24 8.93
CA LYS A 98 -17.12 0.17 10.27
C LYS A 98 -17.47 1.54 10.82
N SER A 99 -17.17 2.62 10.11
CA SER A 99 -17.51 3.97 10.52
C SER A 99 -19.03 4.16 10.58
N PRO A 100 -19.58 4.71 11.68
CA PRO A 100 -20.99 5.07 11.76
C PRO A 100 -21.36 6.21 10.81
N LEU A 101 -20.34 6.93 10.31
CA LEU A 101 -20.51 8.06 9.40
C LEU A 101 -20.60 7.64 7.93
N LEU A 102 -20.41 6.34 7.64
CA LEU A 102 -20.44 5.80 6.28
C LEU A 102 -21.71 6.19 5.46
N PRO A 103 -22.91 6.33 6.05
CA PRO A 103 -24.09 6.81 5.32
C PRO A 103 -24.04 8.27 4.87
N TYR A 104 -23.15 9.09 5.45
CA TYR A 104 -23.08 10.53 5.23
C TYR A 104 -22.13 10.96 4.12
N PHE A 105 -21.27 10.05 3.64
CA PHE A 105 -20.33 10.31 2.54
C PHE A 105 -20.32 9.15 1.55
N HIS A 106 -19.90 9.45 0.33
CA HIS A 106 -19.69 8.46 -0.70
C HIS A 106 -18.26 7.93 -0.62
N TRP A 107 -18.09 6.64 -0.40
CA TRP A 107 -16.75 6.04 -0.27
C TRP A 107 -16.31 5.39 -1.56
N VAL A 108 -15.29 5.96 -2.19
CA VAL A 108 -14.63 5.39 -3.37
C VAL A 108 -13.29 4.80 -2.95
N TRP A 109 -13.13 3.52 -3.15
CA TRP A 109 -11.91 2.83 -2.77
C TRP A 109 -11.17 2.30 -3.99
N MET A 110 -9.84 2.51 -4.02
CA MET A 110 -8.94 1.89 -4.97
C MET A 110 -7.96 0.99 -4.22
N PRO A 111 -8.38 -0.23 -3.87
CA PRO A 111 -7.53 -1.16 -3.14
C PRO A 111 -6.39 -1.68 -4.04
N THR A 112 -5.27 -2.03 -3.41
CA THR A 112 -4.21 -2.77 -4.10
C THR A 112 -4.68 -4.21 -4.37
N VAL A 113 -4.91 -4.53 -5.64
CA VAL A 113 -5.24 -5.89 -6.11
C VAL A 113 -4.02 -6.46 -6.80
N ASP A 114 -3.28 -7.30 -6.10
CA ASP A 114 -1.98 -7.83 -6.54
C ASP A 114 -2.00 -9.33 -6.89
N SER A 115 -3.16 -9.97 -6.77
CA SER A 115 -3.29 -11.42 -6.92
C SER A 115 -4.73 -11.87 -7.13
N ASP A 116 -4.90 -13.12 -7.54
CA ASP A 116 -6.18 -13.79 -7.80
C ASP A 116 -6.17 -15.17 -7.11
N PRO A 117 -7.24 -15.59 -6.39
CA PRO A 117 -8.40 -14.80 -5.99
C PRO A 117 -8.09 -13.80 -4.86
N GLN A 118 -9.02 -12.88 -4.61
CA GLN A 118 -8.95 -11.99 -3.46
C GLN A 118 -9.46 -12.67 -2.19
N LYS A 119 -8.88 -12.28 -1.04
CA LYS A 119 -9.31 -12.78 0.27
C LYS A 119 -10.77 -12.43 0.54
N GLN A 120 -11.57 -13.42 0.99
CA GLN A 120 -13.01 -13.25 1.24
C GLN A 120 -13.33 -12.08 2.17
N SER A 121 -12.53 -11.90 3.26
CA SER A 121 -12.74 -10.79 4.19
C SER A 121 -12.44 -9.41 3.57
N TRP A 122 -11.65 -9.34 2.50
CA TRP A 122 -11.45 -8.11 1.73
C TRP A 122 -12.64 -7.84 0.82
N ILE A 123 -13.18 -8.87 0.16
CA ILE A 123 -14.42 -8.74 -0.64
C ILE A 123 -15.58 -8.22 0.22
N GLU A 124 -15.72 -8.72 1.46
CA GLU A 124 -16.72 -8.21 2.41
C GLU A 124 -16.52 -6.72 2.74
N GLY A 125 -15.26 -6.28 2.90
CA GLY A 125 -14.96 -4.86 3.06
C GLY A 125 -15.24 -4.05 1.80
N PHE A 126 -14.85 -4.55 0.64
CA PHE A 126 -15.10 -3.92 -0.66
C PHE A 126 -16.59 -3.75 -0.94
N SER A 127 -17.45 -4.69 -0.50
CA SER A 127 -18.90 -4.59 -0.64
C SER A 127 -19.55 -3.46 0.16
N LYS A 128 -18.81 -2.79 1.05
CA LYS A 128 -19.27 -1.61 1.80
C LYS A 128 -18.96 -0.29 1.11
N THR A 129 -18.15 -0.33 0.06
CA THR A 129 -17.84 0.86 -0.74
C THR A 129 -18.95 1.17 -1.73
N ASP A 130 -19.06 2.42 -2.12
CA ASP A 130 -20.01 2.86 -3.14
C ASP A 130 -19.44 2.65 -4.55
N ALA A 131 -18.11 2.71 -4.69
CA ALA A 131 -17.42 2.40 -5.93
C ALA A 131 -15.99 1.92 -5.69
N ILE A 132 -15.49 1.14 -6.64
CA ILE A 132 -14.11 0.66 -6.65
C ILE A 132 -13.46 1.05 -7.97
N LEU A 133 -12.30 1.70 -7.88
CA LEU A 133 -11.33 1.84 -8.95
C LEU A 133 -10.18 0.86 -8.72
N CYS A 134 -9.46 0.53 -9.77
CA CYS A 134 -8.28 -0.34 -9.68
C CYS A 134 -7.05 0.35 -10.26
N TYR A 135 -5.86 -0.06 -9.80
CA TYR A 135 -4.58 0.40 -10.36
C TYR A 135 -4.29 -0.19 -11.74
N SER A 136 -4.88 -1.36 -12.04
CA SER A 136 -4.59 -2.17 -13.23
C SER A 136 -5.84 -2.84 -13.78
N GLU A 137 -5.80 -3.22 -15.05
CA GLU A 137 -6.85 -4.02 -15.68
C GLU A 137 -6.95 -5.42 -15.05
N PHE A 138 -5.80 -5.97 -14.60
CA PHE A 138 -5.77 -7.20 -13.82
C PHE A 138 -6.66 -7.08 -12.56
N GLY A 139 -6.55 -5.97 -11.83
CA GLY A 139 -7.39 -5.71 -10.66
C GLY A 139 -8.87 -5.66 -11.00
N VAL A 140 -9.24 -4.98 -12.10
CA VAL A 140 -10.63 -4.91 -12.59
C VAL A 140 -11.16 -6.31 -12.93
N LYS A 141 -10.39 -7.10 -13.69
CA LYS A 141 -10.77 -8.47 -14.08
C LYS A 141 -10.96 -9.36 -12.84
N THR A 142 -10.00 -9.33 -11.92
CA THR A 142 -10.04 -10.14 -10.69
C THR A 142 -11.25 -9.81 -9.84
N LEU A 143 -11.51 -8.54 -9.53
CA LEU A 143 -12.66 -8.17 -8.69
C LEU A 143 -14.00 -8.46 -9.37
N LYS A 144 -14.12 -8.26 -10.68
CA LYS A 144 -15.34 -8.61 -11.43
C LYS A 144 -15.57 -10.11 -11.48
N LYS A 145 -14.51 -10.91 -11.60
CA LYS A 145 -14.57 -12.37 -11.57
C LYS A 145 -15.00 -12.89 -10.20
N ASP A 146 -14.35 -12.39 -9.14
CA ASP A 146 -14.53 -12.90 -7.78
C ASP A 146 -15.87 -12.47 -7.16
N ALA A 147 -16.31 -11.24 -7.43
CA ALA A 147 -17.46 -10.66 -6.76
C ALA A 147 -18.17 -9.55 -7.56
N GLY A 148 -18.15 -9.61 -8.89
CA GLY A 148 -18.75 -8.56 -9.74
C GLY A 148 -20.26 -8.33 -9.55
N HIS A 149 -20.96 -9.27 -8.93
CA HIS A 149 -22.38 -9.13 -8.56
C HIS A 149 -22.59 -8.37 -7.24
N LEU A 150 -21.54 -8.17 -6.43
CA LEU A 150 -21.56 -7.47 -5.14
C LEU A 150 -20.83 -6.13 -5.19
N LEU A 151 -19.90 -5.95 -6.13
CA LEU A 151 -18.97 -4.83 -6.17
C LEU A 151 -19.28 -3.91 -7.35
N ASN A 152 -19.34 -2.61 -7.09
CA ASN A 152 -19.41 -1.59 -8.12
C ASN A 152 -18.00 -1.24 -8.62
N VAL A 153 -17.40 -2.09 -9.47
CA VAL A 153 -16.08 -1.86 -10.06
C VAL A 153 -16.23 -0.99 -11.30
N VAL A 154 -15.89 0.29 -11.15
CA VAL A 154 -16.16 1.33 -12.17
C VAL A 154 -15.05 1.45 -13.21
N GLY A 155 -13.82 1.03 -12.90
CA GLY A 155 -12.76 1.06 -13.90
C GLY A 155 -11.35 1.05 -13.35
N CYS A 156 -10.41 1.43 -14.22
CA CYS A 156 -8.99 1.49 -13.93
C CYS A 156 -8.50 2.94 -13.97
N ALA A 157 -7.82 3.39 -12.91
CA ALA A 157 -7.15 4.67 -12.79
C ALA A 157 -5.65 4.44 -12.52
N SER A 158 -4.95 3.93 -13.54
CA SER A 158 -3.51 3.62 -13.42
C SER A 158 -2.69 4.86 -13.09
N PRO A 159 -1.65 4.73 -12.23
CA PRO A 159 -0.68 5.79 -12.02
C PRO A 159 -0.07 6.28 -13.34
N GLY A 160 0.18 7.55 -13.43
CA GLY A 160 0.85 8.17 -14.56
C GLY A 160 2.35 8.34 -14.37
N ILE A 161 2.97 8.97 -15.36
CA ILE A 161 4.37 9.40 -15.36
C ILE A 161 4.45 10.86 -15.81
N ASP A 162 5.40 11.61 -15.29
CA ASP A 162 5.76 12.92 -15.84
C ASP A 162 6.90 12.73 -16.86
N PRO A 163 6.61 12.85 -18.18
CA PRO A 163 7.60 12.62 -19.22
C PRO A 163 8.67 13.71 -19.31
N ASN A 164 8.51 14.84 -18.62
CA ASN A 164 9.51 15.89 -18.52
C ASN A 164 10.56 15.58 -17.45
N ILE A 165 10.16 14.84 -16.43
CA ILE A 165 11.02 14.39 -15.35
C ILE A 165 11.68 13.06 -15.73
N TYR A 166 10.86 12.03 -16.01
CA TYR A 166 11.34 10.70 -16.40
C TYR A 166 11.54 10.66 -17.94
N LYS A 167 12.76 10.90 -18.33
CA LYS A 167 13.16 10.95 -19.75
C LYS A 167 14.53 10.36 -19.99
N PRO A 168 14.82 9.94 -21.22
CA PRO A 168 16.15 9.47 -21.57
C PRO A 168 17.19 10.59 -21.46
N TYR A 169 18.32 10.24 -20.91
CA TYR A 169 19.57 11.02 -20.95
C TYR A 169 20.63 10.23 -21.70
N ASP A 170 21.73 10.88 -22.08
CA ASP A 170 22.89 10.19 -22.62
C ASP A 170 23.46 9.23 -21.57
N LYS A 171 23.35 7.94 -21.84
CA LYS A 171 23.70 6.88 -20.90
C LYS A 171 25.18 6.88 -20.55
N LYS A 172 26.05 7.16 -21.53
CA LYS A 172 27.50 7.22 -21.28
C LYS A 172 27.85 8.39 -20.38
N GLN A 173 27.28 9.55 -20.66
CA GLN A 173 27.48 10.72 -19.84
C GLN A 173 26.99 10.49 -18.38
N ILE A 174 25.81 9.91 -18.22
CA ILE A 174 25.27 9.58 -16.88
C ILE A 174 26.20 8.61 -16.14
N ARG A 175 26.73 7.58 -16.79
CA ARG A 175 27.67 6.65 -16.15
C ARG A 175 28.96 7.34 -15.73
N GLU A 176 29.53 8.19 -16.58
CA GLU A 176 30.70 9.01 -16.25
C GLU A 176 30.45 9.93 -15.04
N GLU A 177 29.31 10.63 -15.02
CA GLU A 177 28.88 11.46 -13.88
C GLU A 177 28.76 10.66 -12.57
N LEU A 178 28.36 9.39 -12.67
CA LEU A 178 28.24 8.47 -11.55
C LEU A 178 29.55 7.73 -11.19
N GLY A 179 30.63 8.01 -11.90
CA GLY A 179 31.93 7.38 -11.69
C GLY A 179 32.00 5.92 -12.17
N LEU A 180 31.13 5.53 -13.10
CA LEU A 180 31.12 4.21 -13.72
C LEU A 180 31.80 4.26 -15.10
N ASP A 181 32.34 3.14 -15.54
CA ASP A 181 32.82 3.01 -16.92
C ASP A 181 31.63 3.19 -17.89
N PRO A 182 31.70 4.13 -18.85
CA PRO A 182 30.61 4.40 -19.79
C PRO A 182 30.23 3.22 -20.69
N ASN A 183 31.12 2.24 -20.86
CA ASN A 183 30.95 1.10 -21.78
C ASN A 183 30.47 -0.19 -21.11
N VAL A 184 30.20 -0.18 -19.77
CA VAL A 184 29.67 -1.36 -19.10
C VAL A 184 28.20 -1.58 -19.45
N ASN A 185 27.72 -2.80 -19.30
CA ASN A 185 26.31 -3.13 -19.30
C ASN A 185 25.79 -3.16 -17.86
N ILE A 186 24.62 -2.58 -17.60
CA ILE A 186 24.01 -2.57 -16.28
C ILE A 186 22.61 -3.15 -16.37
N ILE A 187 22.43 -4.31 -15.76
CA ILE A 187 21.11 -4.87 -15.45
C ILE A 187 20.74 -4.37 -14.06
N GLY A 188 19.58 -3.75 -13.88
CA GLY A 188 19.27 -3.11 -12.60
C GLY A 188 17.84 -3.32 -12.13
N THR A 189 17.64 -3.05 -10.86
CA THR A 189 16.30 -3.05 -10.23
C THR A 189 16.17 -1.91 -9.23
N VAL A 190 14.96 -1.37 -9.13
CA VAL A 190 14.54 -0.36 -8.15
C VAL A 190 13.35 -0.94 -7.40
N MET A 191 13.59 -1.60 -6.30
CA MET A 191 12.56 -2.25 -5.48
C MET A 191 12.93 -2.15 -4.01
N ARG A 192 11.94 -1.97 -3.13
CA ARG A 192 12.17 -2.15 -1.70
C ARG A 192 12.50 -3.61 -1.40
N ASN A 193 13.45 -3.87 -0.50
CA ASN A 193 13.80 -5.22 -0.09
C ASN A 193 12.69 -5.82 0.81
N GLN A 194 11.75 -6.50 0.19
CA GLN A 194 10.63 -7.17 0.83
C GLN A 194 10.55 -8.63 0.41
N LYS A 195 9.96 -9.50 1.25
CA LYS A 195 9.83 -10.94 0.98
C LYS A 195 9.27 -11.25 -0.43
N ARG A 196 8.27 -10.47 -0.88
CA ARG A 196 7.63 -10.67 -2.20
C ARG A 196 8.51 -10.26 -3.39
N LYS A 197 9.60 -9.53 -3.16
CA LYS A 197 10.59 -9.16 -4.18
C LYS A 197 11.69 -10.21 -4.15
N LEU A 198 11.78 -10.99 -5.16
CA LEU A 198 12.61 -12.18 -5.22
C LEU A 198 14.10 -11.85 -5.50
N PHE A 199 14.73 -11.05 -4.63
CA PHE A 199 16.14 -10.72 -4.73
C PHE A 199 17.06 -11.96 -4.79
N PRO A 200 16.84 -13.02 -3.99
CA PRO A 200 17.65 -14.24 -4.10
C PRO A 200 17.61 -14.85 -5.50
N GLU A 201 16.42 -14.96 -6.08
CA GLU A 201 16.24 -15.54 -7.40
C GLU A 201 16.79 -14.63 -8.51
N LEU A 202 16.71 -13.30 -8.37
CA LEU A 202 17.35 -12.35 -9.28
C LEU A 202 18.88 -12.49 -9.25
N ILE A 203 19.48 -12.56 -8.04
CA ILE A 203 20.94 -12.74 -7.87
C ILE A 203 21.38 -14.08 -8.47
N LYS A 204 20.62 -15.14 -8.22
CA LYS A 204 20.87 -16.48 -8.79
C LYS A 204 20.77 -16.49 -10.32
N SER A 205 19.77 -15.81 -10.89
CA SER A 205 19.64 -15.64 -12.34
C SER A 205 20.82 -14.88 -12.92
N PHE A 206 21.28 -13.83 -12.24
CA PHE A 206 22.45 -13.07 -12.65
C PHE A 206 23.75 -13.90 -12.57
N ALA A 207 23.92 -14.69 -11.51
CA ALA A 207 25.03 -15.62 -11.38
C ALA A 207 25.04 -16.65 -12.53
N LYS A 208 23.88 -17.18 -12.88
CA LYS A 208 23.74 -18.08 -14.03
C LYS A 208 24.08 -17.38 -15.35
N PHE A 209 23.61 -16.14 -15.55
CA PHE A 209 23.97 -15.31 -16.69
C PHE A 209 25.48 -15.18 -16.83
N LEU A 210 26.20 -14.87 -15.76
CA LEU A 210 27.67 -14.76 -15.78
C LEU A 210 28.37 -16.08 -16.15
N LYS A 211 27.76 -17.24 -15.88
CA LYS A 211 28.31 -18.57 -16.24
C LYS A 211 28.10 -18.90 -17.71
N VAL A 212 26.94 -18.56 -18.29
CA VAL A 212 26.53 -19.06 -19.61
C VAL A 212 26.60 -18.02 -20.74
N ALA A 213 26.58 -16.72 -20.42
CA ALA A 213 26.62 -15.68 -21.43
C ALA A 213 27.96 -15.58 -22.14
N PRO A 214 28.01 -15.11 -23.40
CA PRO A 214 29.23 -14.86 -24.13
C PRO A 214 30.18 -13.90 -23.39
N PRO A 215 31.53 -14.12 -23.46
CA PRO A 215 32.50 -13.29 -22.76
C PRO A 215 32.38 -11.80 -23.06
N GLU A 216 32.08 -11.43 -24.31
CA GLU A 216 31.98 -10.06 -24.79
C GLU A 216 30.89 -9.25 -24.08
N ILE A 217 29.88 -9.91 -23.49
CA ILE A 217 28.83 -9.23 -22.69
C ILE A 217 29.03 -9.47 -21.20
N LYS A 218 29.28 -10.71 -20.73
CA LYS A 218 29.31 -11.02 -19.28
C LYS A 218 30.45 -10.31 -18.55
N ASP A 219 31.62 -10.16 -19.20
CA ASP A 219 32.81 -9.61 -18.55
C ASP A 219 32.64 -8.12 -18.19
N ASN A 220 31.79 -7.40 -18.95
CA ASN A 220 31.47 -6.00 -18.75
C ASN A 220 30.07 -5.77 -18.20
N THR A 221 29.36 -6.79 -17.67
CA THR A 221 28.00 -6.66 -17.13
C THR A 221 28.03 -6.66 -15.61
N TYR A 222 27.21 -5.77 -15.03
CA TYR A 222 26.99 -5.62 -13.59
C TYR A 222 25.51 -5.65 -13.26
N LEU A 223 25.18 -6.16 -12.05
CA LEU A 223 23.84 -6.07 -11.46
C LEU A 223 23.77 -4.87 -10.53
N LEU A 224 22.89 -3.90 -10.79
CA LEU A 224 22.67 -2.73 -9.93
C LEU A 224 21.44 -2.92 -9.06
N LEU A 225 21.63 -2.86 -7.75
CA LEU A 225 20.58 -2.94 -6.75
C LEU A 225 20.31 -1.56 -6.14
N HIS A 226 19.20 -0.92 -6.54
CA HIS A 226 18.67 0.24 -5.82
C HIS A 226 17.57 -0.25 -4.87
N THR A 227 17.92 -0.49 -3.62
CA THR A 227 17.03 -1.11 -2.63
C THR A 227 17.45 -0.74 -1.20
N SER A 228 16.56 -0.99 -0.23
CA SER A 228 16.87 -0.86 1.19
C SER A 228 17.59 -2.09 1.73
N TYR A 229 18.71 -1.89 2.44
CA TYR A 229 19.43 -2.96 3.11
C TYR A 229 20.34 -2.39 4.22
N PRO A 230 20.40 -3.05 5.41
CA PRO A 230 19.55 -4.17 5.84
C PRO A 230 18.09 -3.74 6.05
N GLU A 231 17.16 -4.67 5.85
CA GLU A 231 15.73 -4.45 6.08
C GLU A 231 15.20 -5.57 6.98
N LYS A 232 14.48 -5.23 8.07
CA LYS A 232 14.04 -6.19 9.11
C LYS A 232 13.22 -7.37 8.55
N MET A 233 12.37 -7.11 7.55
CA MET A 233 11.51 -8.11 6.90
C MET A 233 11.95 -8.38 5.45
N GLY A 234 13.19 -8.05 5.13
CA GLY A 234 13.78 -8.24 3.80
C GLY A 234 14.73 -9.43 3.73
N TRP A 235 15.23 -9.65 2.53
CA TRP A 235 16.22 -10.67 2.25
C TRP A 235 17.62 -10.24 2.74
N ASN A 236 18.41 -11.18 3.19
CA ASN A 236 19.84 -10.96 3.47
C ASN A 236 20.63 -10.96 2.15
N LEU A 237 20.77 -9.79 1.54
CA LEU A 237 21.42 -9.63 0.25
C LEU A 237 22.91 -10.06 0.31
N GLY A 238 23.61 -9.72 1.38
CA GLY A 238 25.01 -10.09 1.57
C GLY A 238 25.22 -11.61 1.52
N TYR A 239 24.33 -12.36 2.19
CA TYR A 239 24.35 -13.82 2.15
C TYR A 239 24.18 -14.35 0.73
N HIS A 240 23.15 -13.91 -0.02
CA HIS A 240 22.87 -14.42 -1.36
C HIS A 240 23.92 -14.01 -2.39
N ILE A 241 24.47 -12.80 -2.29
CA ILE A 241 25.59 -12.35 -3.16
C ILE A 241 26.84 -13.20 -2.91
N SER A 242 27.12 -13.54 -1.66
CA SER A 242 28.25 -14.41 -1.28
C SER A 242 28.01 -15.85 -1.69
N GLU A 243 26.82 -16.39 -1.47
CA GLU A 243 26.43 -17.76 -1.83
C GLU A 243 26.59 -18.03 -3.35
N GLU A 244 26.22 -17.04 -4.18
CA GLU A 244 26.34 -17.14 -5.63
C GLU A 244 27.73 -16.65 -6.18
N GLU A 245 28.63 -16.23 -5.31
CA GLU A 245 30.01 -15.77 -5.63
C GLU A 245 30.06 -14.59 -6.62
N VAL A 246 29.08 -13.70 -6.59
CA VAL A 246 28.96 -12.57 -7.56
C VAL A 246 29.34 -11.20 -6.99
N GLY A 247 29.95 -11.12 -5.81
CA GLY A 247 30.26 -9.87 -5.10
C GLY A 247 31.01 -8.82 -5.92
N GLY A 248 31.94 -9.25 -6.78
CA GLY A 248 32.68 -8.37 -7.69
C GLY A 248 31.87 -7.86 -8.90
N LYS A 249 30.60 -8.26 -9.05
CA LYS A 249 29.73 -7.92 -10.18
C LYS A 249 28.42 -7.27 -9.75
N VAL A 250 28.24 -7.02 -8.43
CA VAL A 250 27.03 -6.38 -7.89
C VAL A 250 27.36 -4.96 -7.43
N LEU A 251 26.63 -4.02 -7.99
CA LEU A 251 26.63 -2.59 -7.63
C LEU A 251 25.43 -2.28 -6.74
N ALA A 252 25.57 -1.30 -5.88
CA ALA A 252 24.48 -0.78 -5.07
C ALA A 252 24.52 0.74 -5.01
N THR A 253 23.37 1.34 -4.78
CA THR A 253 23.25 2.78 -4.49
C THR A 253 23.49 3.02 -3.01
N TYR A 254 24.27 4.05 -2.68
CA TYR A 254 24.55 4.46 -1.31
C TYR A 254 24.22 5.93 -1.09
N VAL A 255 23.65 6.26 0.07
CA VAL A 255 23.37 7.62 0.52
C VAL A 255 24.12 7.85 1.83
N CYS A 256 24.85 8.95 1.93
CA CYS A 256 25.53 9.33 3.16
C CYS A 256 24.56 9.96 4.17
N LYS A 257 24.47 9.41 5.37
CA LYS A 257 23.62 9.97 6.44
C LYS A 257 24.04 11.38 6.87
N THR A 258 25.34 11.70 6.76
CA THR A 258 25.91 12.96 7.20
C THR A 258 25.75 14.08 6.15
N CYS A 259 26.28 13.89 4.93
CA CYS A 259 26.29 14.95 3.91
C CYS A 259 25.18 14.79 2.85
N LYS A 260 24.34 13.76 2.95
CA LYS A 260 23.23 13.44 2.05
C LYS A 260 23.62 13.15 0.59
N ARG A 261 24.90 13.23 0.23
CA ARG A 261 25.36 12.88 -1.10
C ARG A 261 25.22 11.38 -1.33
N TRP A 262 24.93 11.01 -2.57
CA TRP A 262 24.74 9.63 -2.99
C TRP A 262 25.77 9.22 -4.06
N ARG A 263 25.92 7.91 -4.28
CA ARG A 263 26.75 7.30 -5.33
C ARG A 263 26.34 5.88 -5.63
N ILE A 264 26.80 5.35 -6.74
CA ILE A 264 26.80 3.92 -7.04
C ILE A 264 28.22 3.38 -6.76
N ASP A 265 28.31 2.25 -6.09
CA ASP A 265 29.58 1.58 -5.77
C ASP A 265 29.34 0.07 -5.64
N PHE A 266 30.39 -0.73 -5.60
CA PHE A 266 30.26 -2.16 -5.35
C PHE A 266 29.49 -2.44 -4.04
N PHE A 267 28.68 -3.52 -4.08
CA PHE A 267 27.92 -3.92 -2.91
C PHE A 267 28.88 -4.25 -1.75
N ARG A 268 28.52 -3.78 -0.56
CA ARG A 268 29.24 -4.06 0.71
C ARG A 268 28.22 -4.30 1.82
N ASP A 269 28.40 -5.38 2.53
CA ASP A 269 27.53 -5.80 3.64
C ASP A 269 27.84 -5.06 4.95
N SER A 270 28.10 -3.75 4.87
CA SER A 270 28.46 -2.93 6.03
C SER A 270 28.27 -1.45 5.74
N LEU A 271 28.42 -0.63 6.80
CA LEU A 271 28.55 0.81 6.65
C LEU A 271 29.75 1.16 5.78
N ASN A 272 29.55 2.06 4.82
CA ASN A 272 30.55 2.46 3.87
C ASN A 272 31.14 3.85 4.18
N TYR A 273 32.41 3.98 3.85
CA TYR A 273 33.11 5.27 3.86
C TYR A 273 32.52 6.21 2.80
N CYS A 274 32.21 7.45 3.19
CA CYS A 274 31.80 8.48 2.27
C CYS A 274 33.02 9.25 1.75
N PRO A 275 33.31 9.23 0.44
CA PRO A 275 34.47 9.92 -0.11
C PRO A 275 34.36 11.44 -0.02
N HIS A 276 33.16 12.00 0.14
CA HIS A 276 32.92 13.45 0.21
C HIS A 276 33.19 14.02 1.60
N CYS A 277 32.50 13.53 2.64
CA CYS A 277 32.63 14.05 4.00
C CYS A 277 33.58 13.24 4.89
N LYS A 278 34.23 12.20 4.34
CA LYS A 278 35.23 11.37 5.01
C LYS A 278 34.72 10.61 6.24
N THR A 279 33.41 10.38 6.34
CA THR A 279 32.78 9.64 7.46
C THR A 279 32.39 8.23 7.03
N ILE A 280 32.31 7.30 8.00
CA ILE A 280 31.75 5.94 7.78
C ILE A 280 30.24 6.01 8.05
N SER A 281 29.49 6.58 7.10
CA SER A 281 28.06 6.86 7.28
C SER A 281 27.21 6.64 6.03
N SER A 282 27.79 6.07 4.98
CA SER A 282 27.04 5.71 3.77
C SER A 282 26.29 4.39 3.96
N VAL A 283 25.02 4.39 3.62
CA VAL A 283 24.12 3.22 3.69
C VAL A 283 23.35 3.08 2.38
N MET A 284 22.80 1.92 2.11
CA MET A 284 21.83 1.77 1.02
C MET A 284 20.55 2.59 1.32
N PRO A 285 19.82 3.05 0.29
CA PRO A 285 18.63 3.87 0.47
C PRO A 285 17.57 3.20 1.35
N SER A 286 16.75 4.01 1.99
CA SER A 286 15.59 3.54 2.76
C SER A 286 14.42 4.49 2.58
N VAL A 287 13.25 4.17 3.12
CA VAL A 287 12.06 5.05 3.04
C VAL A 287 12.34 6.43 3.64
N GLY A 288 13.11 6.51 4.73
CA GLY A 288 13.46 7.77 5.38
C GLY A 288 14.74 8.44 4.85
N LEU A 289 15.51 7.75 4.01
CA LEU A 289 16.75 8.26 3.42
C LEU A 289 16.85 7.74 1.97
N GLY A 290 16.05 8.29 1.09
CA GLY A 290 16.02 7.97 -0.34
C GLY A 290 16.81 8.96 -1.18
N LEU A 291 16.74 8.79 -2.49
CA LEU A 291 17.17 9.75 -3.49
C LEU A 291 16.01 10.67 -3.86
N GLU A 292 16.35 11.92 -4.16
CA GLU A 292 15.40 12.81 -4.82
C GLU A 292 15.08 12.32 -6.25
N VAL A 293 13.92 12.69 -6.77
CA VAL A 293 13.45 12.18 -8.07
C VAL A 293 14.47 12.42 -9.22
N PRO A 294 15.10 13.60 -9.37
CA PRO A 294 16.10 13.81 -10.43
C PRO A 294 17.31 12.86 -10.34
N ASP A 295 17.71 12.49 -9.13
CA ASP A 295 18.81 11.56 -8.90
C ASP A 295 18.39 10.10 -9.18
N LEU A 296 17.15 9.75 -8.81
CA LEU A 296 16.58 8.43 -9.15
C LEU A 296 16.46 8.24 -10.67
N VAL A 297 16.13 9.28 -11.40
CA VAL A 297 16.11 9.28 -12.87
C VAL A 297 17.49 8.96 -13.45
N LYS A 298 18.58 9.45 -12.83
CA LYS A 298 19.96 9.07 -13.23
C LYS A 298 20.23 7.58 -12.98
N VAL A 299 19.72 7.03 -11.88
CA VAL A 299 19.84 5.59 -11.58
C VAL A 299 19.17 4.75 -12.68
N TYR A 300 17.96 5.11 -13.12
CA TYR A 300 17.32 4.44 -14.25
C TYR A 300 18.13 4.60 -15.53
N ASN A 301 18.55 5.80 -15.89
CA ASN A 301 19.28 6.07 -17.12
C ASN A 301 20.66 5.37 -17.17
N ALA A 302 21.23 4.98 -16.04
CA ALA A 302 22.45 4.17 -16.03
C ALA A 302 22.22 2.71 -16.48
N MET A 303 20.99 2.20 -16.45
CA MET A 303 20.64 0.80 -16.76
C MET A 303 20.46 0.56 -18.26
N ASP A 304 20.81 -0.64 -18.72
CA ASP A 304 20.47 -1.15 -20.05
C ASP A 304 19.17 -1.93 -20.04
N LEU A 305 18.94 -2.69 -18.96
CA LEU A 305 17.74 -3.49 -18.74
C LEU A 305 17.31 -3.34 -17.28
N TYR A 306 16.05 -2.99 -17.06
CA TYR A 306 15.43 -3.02 -15.73
C TYR A 306 14.76 -4.37 -15.49
N VAL A 307 14.92 -4.96 -14.31
CA VAL A 307 14.27 -6.23 -13.95
C VAL A 307 13.34 -6.05 -12.77
N GLN A 308 12.06 -6.35 -12.97
CA GLN A 308 11.04 -6.44 -11.93
C GLN A 308 10.81 -7.90 -11.57
N TYR A 309 11.48 -8.39 -10.54
CA TYR A 309 11.41 -9.79 -10.15
C TYR A 309 10.61 -9.93 -8.85
N ALA A 310 9.33 -10.28 -8.97
CA ALA A 310 8.41 -10.30 -7.83
C ALA A 310 7.37 -11.41 -7.98
N ILE A 311 6.85 -11.90 -6.84
CA ILE A 311 5.77 -12.90 -6.82
C ILE A 311 4.42 -12.29 -7.20
N CYS A 312 4.25 -10.99 -7.04
CA CYS A 312 3.07 -10.21 -7.37
C CYS A 312 3.31 -8.72 -7.20
N GLU A 313 2.49 -7.88 -7.86
CA GLU A 313 2.44 -6.43 -7.72
C GLU A 313 1.02 -5.91 -7.90
N GLY A 314 0.68 -4.85 -7.15
CA GLY A 314 -0.56 -4.11 -7.39
C GLY A 314 -0.48 -3.15 -8.57
N PHE A 315 0.74 -2.69 -8.92
CA PHE A 315 1.05 -1.92 -10.13
C PHE A 315 2.53 -2.01 -10.48
N GLY A 316 3.44 -1.53 -9.62
CA GLY A 316 4.88 -1.54 -9.86
C GLY A 316 5.37 -0.28 -10.58
N MET A 317 5.19 0.89 -9.97
CA MET A 317 5.62 2.20 -10.51
C MET A 317 7.03 2.21 -11.11
N PRO A 318 8.06 1.61 -10.49
CA PRO A 318 9.42 1.62 -11.03
C PRO A 318 9.56 1.08 -12.46
N GLN A 319 8.67 0.17 -12.89
CA GLN A 319 8.66 -0.34 -14.26
C GLN A 319 8.29 0.75 -15.26
N VAL A 320 7.26 1.53 -14.93
CA VAL A 320 6.80 2.64 -15.76
C VAL A 320 7.82 3.80 -15.75
N GLU A 321 8.44 4.06 -14.61
CA GLU A 321 9.52 5.05 -14.48
C GLU A 321 10.74 4.68 -15.34
N ALA A 322 11.16 3.41 -15.31
CA ALA A 322 12.26 2.90 -16.12
C ALA A 322 11.96 3.03 -17.63
N THR A 323 10.78 2.57 -18.06
CA THR A 323 10.39 2.63 -19.47
C THR A 323 10.19 4.06 -19.98
N ALA A 324 9.72 4.97 -19.12
CA ALA A 324 9.68 6.40 -19.45
C ALA A 324 11.08 7.00 -19.64
N CYS A 325 12.10 6.50 -18.93
CA CYS A 325 13.51 6.82 -19.18
C CYS A 325 14.08 6.11 -20.42
N GLY A 326 13.28 5.37 -21.18
CA GLY A 326 13.73 4.61 -22.34
C GLY A 326 14.51 3.33 -21.98
N VAL A 327 14.38 2.83 -20.75
CA VAL A 327 15.01 1.59 -20.31
C VAL A 327 14.02 0.44 -20.46
N PRO A 328 14.28 -0.55 -21.34
CA PRO A 328 13.43 -1.72 -21.47
C PRO A 328 13.34 -2.49 -20.14
N ILE A 329 12.18 -3.10 -19.89
CA ILE A 329 11.95 -3.89 -18.68
C ILE A 329 11.81 -5.38 -18.98
N ALA A 330 12.29 -6.22 -18.07
CA ALA A 330 11.92 -7.63 -17.95
C ALA A 330 11.16 -7.81 -16.64
N SER A 331 9.97 -8.38 -16.69
CA SER A 331 9.08 -8.48 -15.51
C SER A 331 8.37 -9.82 -15.46
N SER A 332 8.09 -10.29 -14.24
CA SER A 332 7.26 -11.48 -14.03
C SER A 332 5.90 -11.29 -14.73
N ASN A 333 5.52 -12.23 -15.59
CA ASN A 333 4.27 -12.14 -16.36
C ASN A 333 3.06 -12.59 -15.52
N TYR A 334 2.75 -11.82 -14.47
CA TYR A 334 1.65 -12.10 -13.55
C TYR A 334 1.18 -10.81 -12.85
N SER A 335 -0.10 -10.80 -12.45
CA SER A 335 -0.77 -9.69 -11.76
C SER A 335 -0.68 -8.37 -12.54
N ALA A 336 -0.63 -7.22 -11.89
CA ALA A 336 -0.53 -5.93 -12.58
C ALA A 336 0.75 -5.77 -13.43
N MET A 337 1.79 -6.59 -13.20
CA MET A 337 2.98 -6.61 -14.04
C MET A 337 2.69 -7.07 -15.48
N GLU A 338 1.69 -7.96 -15.67
CA GLU A 338 1.23 -8.39 -16.99
C GLU A 338 0.69 -7.19 -17.79
N ASP A 339 -0.14 -6.36 -17.17
CA ASP A 339 -0.66 -5.14 -17.80
C ASP A 339 0.47 -4.16 -18.16
N VAL A 340 1.40 -3.94 -17.23
CA VAL A 340 2.53 -3.04 -17.48
C VAL A 340 3.39 -3.55 -18.64
N LEU A 341 3.70 -4.85 -18.70
CA LEU A 341 4.43 -5.47 -19.81
C LEU A 341 3.72 -5.27 -21.16
N GLN A 342 2.41 -5.51 -21.19
CA GLN A 342 1.61 -5.36 -22.41
C GLN A 342 1.67 -3.92 -22.95
N TRP A 343 1.48 -2.96 -22.07
CA TRP A 343 1.39 -1.55 -22.45
C TRP A 343 2.74 -0.88 -22.69
N THR A 344 3.79 -1.28 -21.98
CA THR A 344 5.15 -0.71 -22.15
C THR A 344 5.99 -1.46 -23.17
N LYS A 345 5.49 -2.56 -23.76
CA LYS A 345 6.24 -3.43 -24.68
C LYS A 345 7.50 -4.04 -24.03
N GLY A 346 7.43 -4.32 -22.72
CA GLY A 346 8.48 -4.99 -21.97
C GLY A 346 8.65 -6.47 -22.34
N TYR A 347 9.66 -7.12 -21.76
CA TYR A 347 9.93 -8.54 -21.92
C TYR A 347 9.23 -9.35 -20.82
N PRO A 348 8.20 -10.18 -21.15
CA PRO A 348 7.56 -11.01 -20.15
C PRO A 348 8.46 -12.16 -19.72
N ILE A 349 8.70 -12.30 -18.42
CA ILE A 349 9.37 -13.47 -17.86
C ILE A 349 8.32 -14.55 -17.62
N ASN A 350 8.53 -15.74 -18.20
CA ASN A 350 7.64 -16.87 -18.03
C ASN A 350 7.48 -17.24 -16.54
N ILE A 351 6.35 -17.81 -16.19
CA ILE A 351 6.08 -18.31 -14.85
C ILE A 351 6.49 -19.78 -14.81
N GLN A 352 7.46 -20.12 -13.96
CA GLN A 352 7.91 -21.48 -13.74
C GLN A 352 6.94 -22.25 -12.86
N LYS A 353 6.43 -21.62 -11.81
CA LYS A 353 5.57 -22.26 -10.81
C LYS A 353 4.60 -21.25 -10.20
N MET A 354 3.39 -21.71 -9.91
CA MET A 354 2.42 -21.02 -9.06
C MET A 354 2.24 -21.77 -7.75
N TYR A 355 1.95 -21.03 -6.67
CA TYR A 355 1.62 -21.61 -5.38
C TYR A 355 0.55 -20.77 -4.69
N ARG A 356 -0.22 -21.38 -3.80
CA ARG A 356 -1.19 -20.68 -2.97
C ARG A 356 -0.54 -20.20 -1.69
N GLU A 357 -0.68 -18.91 -1.44
CA GLU A 357 -0.26 -18.31 -0.18
C GLU A 357 -1.28 -18.59 0.92
N VAL A 358 -0.79 -19.03 2.08
CA VAL A 358 -1.66 -19.46 3.19
C VAL A 358 -2.46 -18.28 3.76
N GLU A 359 -1.85 -17.13 3.91
CA GLU A 359 -2.41 -15.96 4.59
C GLU A 359 -3.58 -15.32 3.83
N THR A 360 -3.54 -15.38 2.50
CA THR A 360 -4.53 -14.73 1.63
C THR A 360 -5.34 -15.69 0.79
N ASN A 361 -4.90 -16.97 0.69
CA ASN A 361 -5.42 -17.96 -0.25
C ASN A 361 -5.27 -17.55 -1.73
N ALA A 362 -4.44 -16.55 -2.01
CA ALA A 362 -4.18 -16.05 -3.35
C ALA A 362 -3.06 -16.82 -4.04
N GLU A 363 -3.10 -16.87 -5.36
CA GLU A 363 -2.01 -17.41 -6.15
C GLU A 363 -0.84 -16.43 -6.21
N ARG A 364 0.37 -16.95 -6.08
CA ARG A 364 1.65 -16.26 -6.19
C ARG A 364 2.53 -17.02 -7.17
N VAL A 365 3.48 -16.35 -7.76
CA VAL A 365 4.31 -16.94 -8.82
C VAL A 365 5.78 -16.96 -8.45
N PHE A 366 6.47 -17.99 -8.96
CA PHE A 366 7.92 -17.95 -9.15
C PHE A 366 8.20 -17.81 -10.64
N PRO A 367 8.87 -16.72 -11.05
CA PRO A 367 9.29 -16.55 -12.44
C PRO A 367 10.36 -17.56 -12.82
N ASP A 368 10.52 -17.80 -14.12
CA ASP A 368 11.52 -18.71 -14.68
C ASP A 368 12.89 -17.99 -14.76
N ASN A 369 13.82 -18.44 -13.91
CA ASN A 369 15.18 -17.92 -13.87
C ASN A 369 15.91 -18.13 -15.20
N ASP A 370 15.68 -19.24 -15.88
CA ASP A 370 16.36 -19.55 -17.15
C ASP A 370 15.85 -18.66 -18.27
N HIS A 371 14.55 -18.40 -18.30
CA HIS A 371 13.98 -17.46 -19.25
C HIS A 371 14.49 -16.03 -19.01
N LEU A 372 14.63 -15.60 -17.75
CA LEU A 372 15.24 -14.29 -17.46
C LEU A 372 16.69 -14.23 -17.99
N VAL A 373 17.49 -15.29 -17.81
CA VAL A 373 18.86 -15.36 -18.35
C VAL A 373 18.86 -15.21 -19.87
N GLN A 374 17.95 -15.87 -20.59
CA GLN A 374 17.83 -15.71 -22.05
C GLN A 374 17.45 -14.27 -22.43
N ILE A 375 16.52 -13.64 -21.71
CA ILE A 375 16.15 -12.23 -21.94
C ILE A 375 17.36 -11.31 -21.76
N MET A 376 18.15 -11.50 -20.69
CA MET A 376 19.37 -10.72 -20.44
C MET A 376 20.37 -10.86 -21.59
N ILE A 377 20.66 -12.10 -22.04
CA ILE A 377 21.59 -12.37 -23.14
C ILE A 377 21.07 -11.75 -24.43
N ASN A 378 19.83 -12.05 -24.80
CA ASN A 378 19.24 -11.56 -26.06
C ASN A 378 19.23 -10.05 -26.12
N HIS A 379 18.85 -9.37 -25.03
CA HIS A 379 18.81 -7.91 -24.99
C HIS A 379 20.22 -7.29 -25.09
N LEU A 380 21.19 -7.82 -24.37
CA LEU A 380 22.56 -7.29 -24.38
C LEU A 380 23.30 -7.55 -25.71
N MET A 381 22.91 -8.60 -26.43
CA MET A 381 23.44 -8.94 -27.77
C MET A 381 22.86 -8.13 -28.91
N LEU A 382 21.76 -7.37 -28.69
CA LEU A 382 21.19 -6.48 -29.70
C LEU A 382 22.26 -5.48 -30.18
N SER A 383 22.22 -5.14 -31.47
CA SER A 383 22.99 -4.04 -32.03
C SER A 383 22.65 -2.70 -31.39
N ALA A 384 23.50 -1.71 -31.56
CA ALA A 384 23.25 -0.36 -31.04
C ALA A 384 21.95 0.25 -31.60
N GLU A 385 21.65 0.00 -32.89
CA GLU A 385 20.43 0.45 -33.54
C GLU A 385 19.20 -0.25 -32.96
N GLU A 386 19.22 -1.56 -32.77
CA GLU A 386 18.11 -2.32 -32.18
C GLU A 386 17.85 -1.89 -30.72
N LYS A 387 18.91 -1.63 -29.92
CA LYS A 387 18.80 -1.08 -28.58
C LYS A 387 18.16 0.29 -28.57
N ALA A 388 18.55 1.17 -29.49
CA ALA A 388 17.97 2.51 -29.63
C ALA A 388 16.49 2.44 -30.03
N ASN A 389 16.15 1.58 -30.99
CA ASN A 389 14.77 1.36 -31.43
C ASN A 389 13.91 0.81 -30.28
N LYS A 390 14.42 -0.17 -29.51
CA LYS A 390 13.72 -0.71 -28.34
C LYS A 390 13.52 0.33 -27.25
N SER A 391 14.52 1.16 -26.98
CA SER A 391 14.43 2.26 -26.04
C SER A 391 13.34 3.26 -26.43
N GLN A 392 13.28 3.65 -27.71
CA GLN A 392 12.26 4.56 -28.21
C GLN A 392 10.86 3.93 -28.19
N GLU A 393 10.76 2.64 -28.53
CA GLU A 393 9.49 1.89 -28.50
C GLU A 393 8.88 1.89 -27.09
N VAL A 394 9.66 1.46 -26.08
CA VAL A 394 9.14 1.36 -24.69
C VAL A 394 8.78 2.73 -24.13
N ARG A 395 9.57 3.75 -24.42
CA ARG A 395 9.25 5.12 -23.99
C ARG A 395 7.96 5.62 -24.64
N ASN A 396 7.83 5.53 -25.96
CA ASN A 396 6.64 6.02 -26.66
C ASN A 396 5.38 5.32 -26.15
N ALA A 397 5.43 4.01 -26.01
CA ALA A 397 4.32 3.22 -25.49
C ALA A 397 3.94 3.62 -24.06
N THR A 398 4.94 3.85 -23.20
CA THR A 398 4.73 4.26 -21.80
C THR A 398 4.10 5.64 -21.69
N VAL A 399 4.66 6.63 -22.37
CA VAL A 399 4.16 8.02 -22.32
C VAL A 399 2.76 8.14 -22.91
N ALA A 400 2.44 7.34 -23.93
CA ALA A 400 1.11 7.32 -24.53
C ALA A 400 0.04 6.68 -23.62
N ARG A 401 0.42 5.81 -22.67
CA ARG A 401 -0.52 5.04 -21.84
C ARG A 401 -0.63 5.54 -20.41
N TYR A 402 0.47 5.97 -19.83
CA TYR A 402 0.55 6.31 -18.40
C TYR A 402 0.71 7.81 -18.20
N ASP A 403 -0.43 8.51 -18.22
CA ASP A 403 -0.54 9.95 -18.01
C ASP A 403 -1.31 10.25 -16.73
N TRP A 404 -0.79 11.16 -15.89
CA TRP A 404 -1.45 11.55 -14.67
C TRP A 404 -2.75 12.34 -14.90
N ASP A 405 -2.85 13.07 -16.00
CA ASP A 405 -4.08 13.80 -16.34
C ASP A 405 -5.18 12.82 -16.75
N ASP A 406 -4.84 11.75 -17.47
CA ASP A 406 -5.80 10.70 -17.80
C ASP A 406 -6.21 9.90 -16.56
N CYS A 407 -5.27 9.62 -15.65
CA CYS A 407 -5.58 9.04 -14.34
C CYS A 407 -6.59 9.92 -13.58
N ALA A 408 -6.32 11.20 -13.43
CA ALA A 408 -7.20 12.14 -12.72
C ALA A 408 -8.56 12.30 -13.40
N LYS A 409 -8.64 12.30 -14.74
CA LYS A 409 -9.91 12.32 -15.48
C LYS A 409 -10.82 11.14 -15.14
N VAL A 410 -10.28 9.94 -14.90
CA VAL A 410 -11.09 8.79 -14.48
C VAL A 410 -11.78 9.08 -13.15
N TRP A 411 -11.04 9.61 -12.17
CA TRP A 411 -11.58 10.02 -10.88
C TRP A 411 -12.61 11.14 -11.02
N MET A 412 -12.28 12.22 -11.75
CA MET A 412 -13.16 13.38 -11.96
C MET A 412 -14.46 12.96 -12.63
N ASN A 413 -14.39 12.14 -13.69
CA ASN A 413 -15.58 11.66 -14.38
C ASN A 413 -16.52 10.89 -13.45
N TYR A 414 -15.96 10.08 -12.55
CA TYR A 414 -16.76 9.39 -11.55
C TYR A 414 -17.35 10.36 -10.53
N ILE A 415 -16.52 11.25 -9.94
CA ILE A 415 -16.92 12.25 -8.94
C ILE A 415 -18.01 13.18 -9.49
N ASP A 416 -17.91 13.60 -10.75
CA ASP A 416 -18.87 14.52 -11.38
C ASP A 416 -20.22 13.84 -11.72
N THR A 417 -20.32 12.50 -11.70
CA THR A 417 -21.48 11.76 -12.22
C THR A 417 -22.10 10.75 -11.26
N TYR A 418 -21.50 10.55 -10.07
CA TYR A 418 -22.04 9.58 -9.10
C TYR A 418 -23.41 9.98 -8.56
N GLN A 419 -24.17 9.01 -8.05
CA GLN A 419 -25.46 9.25 -7.42
C GLN A 419 -25.29 9.35 -5.90
N PRO A 420 -25.64 10.50 -5.29
CA PRO A 420 -25.53 10.70 -3.84
C PRO A 420 -26.39 9.73 -3.04
N LYS A 421 -25.91 9.30 -1.88
CA LYS A 421 -26.72 8.56 -0.92
C LYS A 421 -27.77 9.45 -0.27
N MET A 422 -28.80 8.83 0.31
CA MET A 422 -29.93 9.54 0.94
C MET A 422 -29.49 10.47 2.08
N LEU A 423 -28.48 10.09 2.87
CA LEU A 423 -27.96 10.89 3.99
C LEU A 423 -26.72 11.70 3.62
N GLN A 424 -26.18 11.54 2.42
CA GLN A 424 -24.99 12.27 2.01
C GLN A 424 -25.22 13.78 2.02
N GLY A 425 -24.25 14.52 2.56
CA GLY A 425 -24.34 15.97 2.71
C GLY A 425 -25.32 16.45 3.80
N LYS A 426 -26.04 15.57 4.47
CA LYS A 426 -27.00 15.92 5.56
C LYS A 426 -26.32 16.06 6.92
N TRP A 427 -25.26 16.82 6.98
CA TRP A 427 -24.46 17.02 8.19
C TRP A 427 -25.10 17.88 9.28
N ASN A 428 -26.33 18.37 9.06
CA ASN A 428 -27.03 19.20 10.06
C ASN A 428 -27.42 18.44 11.34
N SER A 429 -27.51 17.12 11.26
CA SER A 429 -27.79 16.24 12.39
C SER A 429 -26.92 14.99 12.32
N PRO A 430 -25.58 15.14 12.39
CA PRO A 430 -24.71 13.99 12.42
C PRO A 430 -24.90 13.18 13.69
N PRO A 431 -24.51 11.91 13.74
CA PRO A 431 -24.38 11.18 14.98
C PRO A 431 -23.54 11.98 15.96
N ARG A 432 -23.95 12.04 17.21
CA ARG A 432 -23.23 12.75 18.26
C ARG A 432 -22.74 11.79 19.33
N PRO A 433 -21.64 12.10 20.01
CA PRO A 433 -21.23 11.35 21.19
C PRO A 433 -22.35 11.37 22.25
N LEU A 434 -22.60 10.21 22.84
CA LEU A 434 -23.54 10.12 23.95
C LEU A 434 -22.84 10.54 25.26
N GLN A 435 -23.61 11.20 26.12
CA GLN A 435 -23.11 11.59 27.45
C GLN A 435 -23.20 10.41 28.42
N ILE A 436 -22.33 10.40 29.42
CA ILE A 436 -22.22 9.29 30.37
C ILE A 436 -23.52 9.03 31.17
N HIS A 437 -24.42 10.02 31.27
CA HIS A 437 -25.68 9.92 31.98
C HIS A 437 -26.87 9.61 31.08
N GLU A 438 -26.66 9.51 29.76
CA GLU A 438 -27.76 9.18 28.84
C GLU A 438 -28.18 7.73 29.04
N LYS A 439 -29.47 7.49 29.01
CA LYS A 439 -30.04 6.15 29.09
C LYS A 439 -30.28 5.59 27.71
N VAL A 440 -30.21 4.29 27.59
CA VAL A 440 -30.61 3.59 26.37
C VAL A 440 -32.13 3.85 26.16
N PRO A 441 -32.55 4.35 24.99
CA PRO A 441 -33.98 4.49 24.69
C PRO A 441 -34.71 3.15 24.80
N GLU A 442 -35.95 3.19 25.32
CA GLU A 442 -36.78 1.98 25.38
C GLU A 442 -37.25 1.56 23.98
N GLY A 443 -37.45 0.26 23.78
CA GLY A 443 -38.03 -0.27 22.54
C GLY A 443 -37.07 -0.40 21.36
N LEU A 444 -35.75 -0.16 21.54
CA LEU A 444 -34.77 -0.42 20.48
C LEU A 444 -34.71 -1.91 20.15
N THR A 445 -34.69 -2.24 18.85
CA THR A 445 -34.26 -3.58 18.41
C THR A 445 -32.80 -3.82 18.82
N ASN A 446 -32.33 -5.05 18.66
CA ASN A 446 -30.93 -5.36 18.95
C ASN A 446 -29.97 -4.62 18.00
N GLU A 447 -30.33 -4.50 16.72
CA GLU A 447 -29.56 -3.79 15.71
C GLU A 447 -29.50 -2.28 16.04
N GLN A 448 -30.64 -1.68 16.38
CA GLN A 448 -30.71 -0.28 16.79
C GLN A 448 -29.93 -0.01 18.09
N PHE A 449 -29.95 -0.95 19.02
CA PHE A 449 -29.14 -0.86 20.23
C PHE A 449 -27.63 -0.94 19.94
N VAL A 450 -27.20 -1.85 19.06
CA VAL A 450 -25.81 -1.93 18.62
C VAL A 450 -25.37 -0.64 17.96
N GLU A 451 -26.21 -0.07 17.09
CA GLU A 451 -25.92 1.21 16.44
C GLU A 451 -25.87 2.36 17.46
N PHE A 452 -26.77 2.41 18.41
CA PHE A 452 -26.78 3.38 19.49
C PHE A 452 -25.49 3.33 20.31
N ILE A 453 -25.06 2.14 20.75
CA ILE A 453 -23.81 1.96 21.49
C ILE A 453 -22.60 2.27 20.61
N TYR A 454 -22.65 1.90 19.34
CA TYR A 454 -21.58 2.20 18.39
C TYR A 454 -21.35 3.72 18.29
N ASN A 455 -22.41 4.48 18.13
CA ASN A 455 -22.35 5.94 18.09
C ASN A 455 -21.84 6.54 19.42
N ALA A 456 -22.29 6.00 20.55
CA ALA A 456 -21.84 6.45 21.87
C ALA A 456 -20.33 6.26 22.08
N VAL A 457 -19.79 5.14 21.62
CA VAL A 457 -18.40 4.76 21.90
C VAL A 457 -17.43 5.34 20.87
N LEU A 458 -17.81 5.40 19.60
CA LEU A 458 -16.91 5.85 18.53
C LEU A 458 -16.79 7.37 18.43
N LEU A 459 -17.84 8.09 18.76
CA LEU A 459 -17.85 9.54 18.67
C LEU A 459 -17.36 10.24 19.93
N GLU A 460 -17.06 9.49 20.98
CA GLU A 460 -16.34 10.02 22.15
C GLU A 460 -14.91 10.40 21.72
N PRO A 461 -14.48 11.67 21.93
CA PRO A 461 -13.19 12.16 21.41
C PRO A 461 -11.97 11.37 21.89
N ASP A 462 -12.08 10.68 23.02
CA ASP A 462 -10.99 9.93 23.66
C ASP A 462 -11.17 8.40 23.58
N SER A 463 -12.15 7.91 22.84
CA SER A 463 -12.42 6.47 22.80
C SER A 463 -11.59 5.75 21.74
N ALA A 464 -10.38 5.42 22.12
CA ALA A 464 -9.51 4.47 21.47
C ALA A 464 -10.16 3.10 21.21
N PHE A 465 -11.20 2.83 21.90
CA PHE A 465 -11.76 1.53 22.14
C PHE A 465 -13.13 1.32 21.52
N GLY A 466 -13.61 2.32 20.82
CA GLY A 466 -14.86 2.25 20.10
C GLY A 466 -14.97 1.00 19.24
N TYR A 467 -13.90 0.63 18.56
CA TYR A 467 -13.87 -0.55 17.72
C TYR A 467 -14.02 -1.87 18.51
N GLU A 468 -13.24 -2.06 19.57
CA GLU A 468 -13.32 -3.30 20.36
C GLU A 468 -14.61 -3.38 21.17
N ALA A 469 -15.06 -2.27 21.75
CA ALA A 469 -16.33 -2.23 22.46
C ALA A 469 -17.54 -2.43 21.51
N THR A 470 -17.48 -1.91 20.29
CA THR A 470 -18.52 -2.15 19.29
C THR A 470 -18.54 -3.58 18.80
N LYS A 471 -17.36 -4.16 18.60
CA LYS A 471 -17.24 -5.59 18.28
C LYS A 471 -17.80 -6.43 19.43
N LEU A 472 -17.50 -6.06 20.67
CA LEU A 472 -18.02 -6.67 21.88
C LEU A 472 -19.54 -6.64 21.91
N VAL A 473 -20.13 -5.47 21.74
CA VAL A 473 -21.60 -5.29 21.76
C VAL A 473 -22.25 -6.07 20.62
N ARG A 474 -21.63 -6.07 19.44
CA ARG A 474 -22.13 -6.83 18.30
C ARG A 474 -22.06 -8.33 18.55
N ASP A 475 -20.96 -8.84 19.05
CA ASP A 475 -20.75 -10.27 19.32
C ASP A 475 -21.73 -10.74 20.41
N LEU A 476 -21.97 -9.95 21.45
CA LEU A 476 -22.98 -10.20 22.48
C LEU A 476 -24.40 -10.22 21.88
N ASN A 477 -24.70 -9.30 20.98
CA ASN A 477 -26.00 -9.16 20.38
C ASN A 477 -26.31 -10.27 19.37
N ILE A 478 -25.31 -10.69 18.57
CA ILE A 478 -25.43 -11.85 17.69
C ILE A 478 -25.62 -13.12 18.51
N GLY A 479 -24.89 -13.26 19.62
CA GLY A 479 -25.07 -14.36 20.55
C GLY A 479 -26.51 -14.43 21.12
N ALA A 480 -27.07 -13.27 21.49
CA ALA A 480 -28.45 -13.17 21.98
C ALA A 480 -29.52 -13.45 20.94
N GLN A 481 -29.27 -13.15 19.66
CA GLN A 481 -30.22 -13.44 18.56
C GLN A 481 -30.27 -14.92 18.17
N VAL A 482 -29.19 -15.64 18.35
CA VAL A 482 -29.11 -17.07 18.00
C VAL A 482 -29.78 -17.96 19.05
N ASP A 483 -29.96 -17.45 20.27
CA ASP A 483 -30.57 -18.20 21.37
C ASP A 483 -32.09 -17.92 21.45
N HIS A 484 -32.88 -18.78 20.86
CA HIS A 484 -34.34 -18.67 20.82
C HIS A 484 -35.00 -18.83 22.19
N GLY A 485 -34.64 -18.00 23.15
CA GLY A 485 -35.64 -17.82 24.15
C GLY A 485 -35.31 -17.83 25.64
N VAL A 486 -34.08 -17.87 26.11
CA VAL A 486 -33.82 -17.74 27.56
C VAL A 486 -32.42 -17.21 27.87
N ILE A 487 -32.12 -15.99 27.37
CA ILE A 487 -31.08 -15.20 28.00
C ILE A 487 -31.76 -14.13 28.81
N GLU A 488 -31.41 -13.98 30.08
CA GLU A 488 -31.82 -12.81 30.86
C GLU A 488 -31.47 -11.56 30.06
N PRO A 489 -32.38 -10.60 29.94
CA PRO A 489 -32.15 -9.41 29.13
C PRO A 489 -30.88 -8.71 29.63
N ILE A 490 -29.91 -8.56 28.74
CA ILE A 490 -28.69 -7.79 29.00
C ILE A 490 -29.16 -6.41 29.52
N ASP A 491 -28.67 -6.02 30.69
CA ASP A 491 -28.92 -4.67 31.19
C ASP A 491 -28.18 -3.66 30.30
N ARG A 492 -28.94 -3.17 29.31
CA ARG A 492 -28.43 -2.29 28.25
C ARG A 492 -27.86 -0.99 28.81
N ASN A 493 -28.44 -0.47 29.90
CA ASN A 493 -27.92 0.74 30.55
C ASN A 493 -26.58 0.51 31.23
N LYS A 494 -26.42 -0.63 31.92
CA LYS A 494 -25.11 -1.00 32.48
C LYS A 494 -24.05 -1.25 31.41
N LEU A 495 -24.45 -1.80 30.27
CA LEU A 495 -23.53 -2.02 29.16
C LEU A 495 -23.12 -0.68 28.53
N LEU A 496 -24.08 0.25 28.32
CA LEU A 496 -23.78 1.60 27.85
C LEU A 496 -22.82 2.33 28.82
N GLU A 497 -23.12 2.32 30.11
CA GLU A 497 -22.28 2.95 31.13
C GLU A 497 -20.85 2.35 31.13
N ARG A 498 -20.73 1.06 30.99
CA ARG A 498 -19.43 0.39 30.84
C ARG A 498 -18.71 0.85 29.58
N CYS A 499 -19.37 0.92 28.44
CA CYS A 499 -18.78 1.37 27.19
C CYS A 499 -18.31 2.83 27.28
N LEU A 500 -19.09 3.72 27.83
CA LEU A 500 -18.77 5.16 27.98
C LEU A 500 -17.62 5.40 28.99
N ASN A 501 -17.57 4.64 30.07
CA ASN A 501 -16.52 4.78 31.08
C ASN A 501 -15.17 4.21 30.64
N GLN A 502 -15.11 3.48 29.56
CA GLN A 502 -13.93 2.77 29.13
C GLN A 502 -12.98 3.52 28.26
N GLY A 503 -13.45 4.52 27.54
CA GLY A 503 -12.59 5.40 26.77
C GLY A 503 -11.51 6.10 27.61
N LYS A 504 -11.62 5.99 28.94
CA LYS A 504 -10.77 6.70 29.89
C LYS A 504 -9.73 5.81 30.61
N ASN A 505 -9.77 4.47 30.50
CA ASN A 505 -8.85 3.64 31.28
C ASN A 505 -8.69 2.20 30.75
N LYS A 506 -7.45 1.80 30.41
CA LYS A 506 -7.08 0.45 29.93
C LYS A 506 -7.54 -0.70 30.87
N ILE A 507 -7.58 -0.44 32.18
CA ILE A 507 -8.04 -1.41 33.19
C ILE A 507 -9.53 -1.74 33.02
N VAL A 508 -10.30 -0.81 32.49
CA VAL A 508 -11.74 -0.99 32.29
C VAL A 508 -12.02 -1.89 31.09
N ILE A 509 -11.12 -1.92 30.07
CA ILE A 509 -11.23 -2.83 28.92
C ILE A 509 -11.05 -4.28 29.34
N GLU A 510 -10.05 -4.54 30.19
CA GLU A 510 -9.84 -5.89 30.72
C GLU A 510 -11.06 -6.38 31.51
N LYS A 511 -11.74 -5.49 32.23
CA LYS A 511 -12.98 -5.81 32.95
C LYS A 511 -14.16 -6.12 32.03
N ILE A 512 -14.24 -5.48 30.84
CA ILE A 512 -15.29 -5.83 29.86
C ILE A 512 -14.91 -7.07 29.08
N ARG A 513 -13.63 -7.20 28.68
CA ARG A 513 -13.16 -8.45 28.09
C ARG A 513 -13.48 -9.64 28.98
N SER A 514 -13.21 -9.52 30.29
CA SER A 514 -13.56 -10.58 31.24
C SER A 514 -15.07 -10.72 31.45
N GLY A 515 -15.85 -9.66 31.46
CA GLY A 515 -17.32 -9.73 31.54
C GLY A 515 -17.97 -10.29 30.28
N GLN A 516 -17.42 -10.01 29.11
CA GLN A 516 -17.84 -10.61 27.84
C GLN A 516 -17.40 -12.07 27.72
N ALA A 517 -16.18 -12.40 28.11
CA ALA A 517 -15.72 -13.79 28.16
C ALA A 517 -16.64 -14.61 29.06
N GLN A 518 -17.03 -14.09 30.20
CA GLN A 518 -17.96 -14.74 31.11
C GLN A 518 -19.36 -14.92 30.50
N LEU A 519 -19.88 -13.88 29.80
CA LEU A 519 -21.14 -13.99 29.08
C LEU A 519 -21.08 -14.98 27.89
N GLN A 520 -19.95 -15.02 27.19
CA GLN A 520 -19.73 -16.02 26.13
C GLN A 520 -19.59 -17.45 26.69
N GLU A 521 -18.88 -17.60 27.79
CA GLU A 521 -18.81 -18.88 28.51
C GLU A 521 -20.19 -19.34 28.97
N ASP A 522 -20.98 -18.45 29.57
CA ASP A 522 -22.35 -18.79 30.02
C ASP A 522 -23.25 -19.19 28.83
N ILE A 523 -23.14 -18.51 27.69
CA ILE A 523 -23.83 -18.87 26.45
C ILE A 523 -23.33 -20.22 25.92
N PHE A 524 -22.03 -20.46 25.93
CA PHE A 524 -21.42 -21.70 25.48
C PHE A 524 -21.79 -22.90 26.37
N ILE A 525 -21.73 -22.70 27.69
CA ILE A 525 -22.09 -23.70 28.69
C ILE A 525 -23.56 -24.06 28.55
N LYS A 526 -24.43 -23.07 28.37
CA LYS A 526 -25.85 -23.27 28.18
C LYS A 526 -26.15 -24.06 26.88
N ARG A 527 -25.50 -23.71 25.77
CA ARG A 527 -25.59 -24.45 24.50
C ARG A 527 -25.03 -25.88 24.59
N ALA A 528 -23.92 -26.06 25.30
CA ALA A 528 -23.35 -27.38 25.52
C ALA A 528 -24.32 -28.25 26.33
N ASN A 529 -24.94 -27.72 27.38
CA ASN A 529 -25.91 -28.40 28.19
C ASN A 529 -27.23 -28.72 27.44
N GLU A 530 -27.64 -27.85 26.52
CA GLU A 530 -28.81 -28.06 25.67
C GLU A 530 -28.57 -29.09 24.53
N ASN A 531 -27.36 -29.11 23.99
CA ASN A 531 -27.02 -30.01 22.87
C ASN A 531 -26.44 -31.36 23.32
N TYR A 532 -25.92 -31.50 24.51
CA TYR A 532 -25.26 -32.72 25.01
C TYR A 532 -25.79 -33.22 26.35
N GLY A 533 -26.82 -32.59 26.88
CA GLY A 533 -27.45 -32.94 28.14
C GLY A 533 -28.70 -33.80 27.97
N ASN A 534 -28.52 -34.97 27.36
CA ASN A 534 -29.42 -36.13 27.45
C ASN A 534 -28.62 -37.42 27.31
#